data_aaec8c5ac4604fbf8a9a007740941025
#
_entry.id   aaec8c5ac4604fbf8a9a007740941025
#
_cell.length_a   1.000
_cell.length_b   1.000
_cell.length_c   1.000
_cell.angle_alpha   90.00
_cell.angle_beta   90.00
_cell.angle_gamma   90.00
#
_symmetry.space_group_name_H-M   'P 1'
#
loop_
_entity.id
_entity.type
_entity.pdbx_description
1 polymer ?
#
loop_
_entity_poly.entity_id
_entity_poly.type
_entity_poly.pdbx_seq_one_letter_code
_entity_poly.pdbx_strand_id
1 'polypeptide(L)'
;MEYIASTLNNLIHQTAFFNLTWGNYVMILVACFFLYLAIRHEFEPLLLLPIAFGMLLVNIYPDIMLHPENAANGAGGLLYYFYKLDELAILPSLIFMGVGAMTDFGPLIANPKSFLLGAAAQFGIFAAYFGAIWLGFNDKAAAAISIIGGADGPTSIFLAGRLGQTAILGPIAVAAYSYMSLVPIIQPPIMKLLTTEKERKIKMGQLRPVSKLEKILFPIVVTIVVCLILPTTAPLVGMLMLGNLFRESGVVRQLTETASNALMYIVVILLGTSVGAEVYRADSCPYDVSGGVPHSGNYSGYLL
;
A
#
# COMPACT_ATOMS: atom_id res chain seq x y z
N MET A 1 3.47 -39.40 36.14
CA MET A 1 2.80 -38.16 36.60
C MET A 1 3.65 -36.92 36.32
N GLU A 2 4.97 -36.98 36.60
CA GLU A 2 5.90 -35.84 36.30
C GLU A 2 5.95 -35.46 34.82
N TYR A 3 5.98 -36.44 33.89
CA TYR A 3 5.99 -36.17 32.44
C TYR A 3 4.71 -35.42 31.98
N ILE A 4 3.53 -35.79 32.49
CA ILE A 4 2.27 -35.13 32.18
C ILE A 4 2.27 -33.70 32.75
N ALA A 5 2.75 -33.52 33.97
CA ALA A 5 2.86 -32.22 34.61
C ALA A 5 3.84 -31.30 33.88
N SER A 6 5.00 -31.81 33.44
CA SER A 6 5.98 -31.05 32.66
C SER A 6 5.44 -30.68 31.27
N THR A 7 4.75 -31.61 30.61
CA THR A 7 4.11 -31.35 29.32
C THR A 7 3.00 -30.29 29.42
N LEU A 8 2.16 -30.37 30.46
CA LEU A 8 1.13 -29.36 30.72
C LEU A 8 1.74 -28.00 31.05
N ASN A 9 2.79 -27.98 31.87
CA ASN A 9 3.49 -26.73 32.19
C ASN A 9 4.14 -26.10 30.92
N ASN A 10 4.75 -26.91 30.07
CA ASN A 10 5.31 -26.45 28.79
C ASN A 10 4.20 -25.92 27.86
N LEU A 11 3.06 -26.59 27.78
CA LEU A 11 1.91 -26.11 26.99
C LEU A 11 1.39 -24.76 27.52
N ILE A 12 1.29 -24.58 28.83
CA ILE A 12 0.88 -23.33 29.43
C ILE A 12 1.88 -22.21 29.10
N HIS A 13 3.17 -22.46 29.22
CA HIS A 13 4.20 -21.48 28.89
C HIS A 13 4.35 -21.21 27.39
N GLN A 14 3.88 -22.09 26.51
CA GLN A 14 3.82 -21.86 25.07
C GLN A 14 2.61 -21.02 24.64
N THR A 15 1.64 -20.80 25.55
CA THR A 15 0.49 -19.95 25.20
C THR A 15 0.92 -18.50 25.04
N ALA A 16 0.32 -17.83 24.05
CA ALA A 16 0.57 -16.42 23.80
C ALA A 16 0.31 -15.53 25.02
N PHE A 17 -0.62 -15.89 25.88
CA PHE A 17 -1.01 -15.10 27.07
C PHE A 17 0.15 -14.78 28.03
N PHE A 18 1.18 -15.61 28.11
CA PHE A 18 2.32 -15.38 28.99
C PHE A 18 3.50 -14.69 28.29
N ASN A 19 3.48 -14.66 26.94
CA ASN A 19 4.59 -14.17 26.13
C ASN A 19 4.30 -12.80 25.52
N LEU A 20 3.06 -12.31 25.58
CA LEU A 20 2.66 -11.04 25.00
C LEU A 20 2.88 -9.87 25.97
N THR A 21 3.34 -8.73 25.40
CA THR A 21 3.46 -7.47 26.12
C THR A 21 2.12 -6.74 26.17
N TRP A 22 1.97 -5.77 27.07
CA TRP A 22 0.78 -4.91 27.11
C TRP A 22 0.49 -4.24 25.75
N GLY A 23 1.54 -3.85 25.03
CA GLY A 23 1.42 -3.25 23.68
C GLY A 23 0.73 -4.18 22.70
N ASN A 24 1.03 -5.48 22.72
CA ASN A 24 0.37 -6.46 21.85
C ASN A 24 -1.13 -6.54 22.11
N TYR A 25 -1.55 -6.52 23.38
CA TYR A 25 -2.99 -6.53 23.70
C TYR A 25 -3.71 -5.29 23.19
N VAL A 26 -3.10 -4.10 23.33
CA VAL A 26 -3.65 -2.86 22.76
C VAL A 26 -3.77 -2.96 21.25
N MET A 27 -2.73 -3.49 20.57
CA MET A 27 -2.74 -3.63 19.12
C MET A 27 -3.72 -4.69 18.63
N ILE A 28 -3.98 -5.75 19.38
CA ILE A 28 -5.06 -6.71 19.10
C ILE A 28 -6.42 -5.99 19.11
N LEU A 29 -6.65 -5.10 20.08
CA LEU A 29 -7.90 -4.30 20.12
C LEU A 29 -7.99 -3.35 18.93
N VAL A 30 -6.88 -2.69 18.56
CA VAL A 30 -6.82 -1.82 17.37
C VAL A 30 -7.09 -2.61 16.09
N ALA A 31 -6.49 -3.80 15.95
CA ALA A 31 -6.76 -4.69 14.82
C ALA A 31 -8.24 -5.11 14.73
N CYS A 32 -8.83 -5.47 15.87
CA CYS A 32 -10.27 -5.77 15.95
C CYS A 32 -11.14 -4.56 15.57
N PHE A 33 -10.73 -3.35 15.97
CA PHE A 33 -11.42 -2.12 15.58
C PHE A 33 -11.36 -1.89 14.05
N PHE A 34 -10.19 -2.09 13.42
CA PHE A 34 -10.07 -1.98 11.96
C PHE A 34 -10.87 -3.07 11.24
N LEU A 35 -10.89 -4.31 11.76
CA LEU A 35 -11.77 -5.36 11.24
C LEU A 35 -13.25 -4.94 11.32
N TYR A 36 -13.67 -4.36 12.44
CA TYR A 36 -15.03 -3.84 12.58
C TYR A 36 -15.34 -2.74 11.55
N LEU A 37 -14.42 -1.81 11.31
CA LEU A 37 -14.59 -0.77 10.30
C LEU A 37 -14.68 -1.36 8.88
N ALA A 38 -13.82 -2.32 8.55
CA ALA A 38 -13.83 -2.98 7.25
C ALA A 38 -15.12 -3.75 6.99
N ILE A 39 -15.61 -4.51 8.01
CA ILE A 39 -16.77 -5.38 7.86
C ILE A 39 -18.09 -4.63 8.00
N ARG A 40 -18.20 -3.74 9.01
CA ARG A 40 -19.48 -3.08 9.33
C ARG A 40 -19.72 -1.81 8.56
N HIS A 41 -18.65 -1.05 8.29
CA HIS A 41 -18.70 0.23 7.59
C HIS A 41 -18.22 0.16 6.15
N GLU A 42 -17.77 -1.04 5.70
CA GLU A 42 -17.29 -1.27 4.34
C GLU A 42 -16.17 -0.31 3.90
N PHE A 43 -15.32 0.11 4.87
CA PHE A 43 -14.18 0.98 4.60
C PHE A 43 -13.09 0.18 3.88
N GLU A 44 -12.99 0.36 2.56
CA GLU A 44 -12.03 -0.31 1.68
C GLU A 44 -11.79 -1.78 2.07
N PRO A 45 -12.85 -2.63 2.10
CA PRO A 45 -12.76 -3.96 2.71
C PRO A 45 -11.73 -4.87 2.05
N LEU A 46 -11.44 -4.67 0.75
CA LEU A 46 -10.46 -5.46 0.01
C LEU A 46 -9.04 -5.33 0.57
N LEU A 47 -8.68 -4.16 1.09
CA LEU A 47 -7.35 -3.89 1.63
C LEU A 47 -7.34 -3.85 3.16
N LEU A 48 -8.28 -3.15 3.78
CA LEU A 48 -8.29 -2.97 5.23
C LEU A 48 -8.50 -4.29 5.99
N LEU A 49 -9.29 -5.23 5.44
CA LEU A 49 -9.52 -6.52 6.09
C LEU A 49 -8.25 -7.38 6.18
N PRO A 50 -7.49 -7.65 5.09
CA PRO A 50 -6.23 -8.37 5.20
C PRO A 50 -5.16 -7.61 6.00
N ILE A 51 -5.11 -6.28 5.94
CA ILE A 51 -4.20 -5.47 6.77
C ILE A 51 -4.52 -5.68 8.26
N ALA A 52 -5.76 -5.50 8.66
CA ALA A 52 -6.17 -5.66 10.05
C ALA A 52 -5.96 -7.10 10.55
N PHE A 53 -6.16 -8.10 9.69
CA PHE A 53 -5.92 -9.49 10.04
C PHE A 53 -4.42 -9.81 10.15
N GLY A 54 -3.58 -9.28 9.29
CA GLY A 54 -2.11 -9.36 9.40
C GLY A 54 -1.60 -8.75 10.71
N MET A 55 -2.11 -7.56 11.07
CA MET A 55 -1.84 -6.90 12.35
C MET A 55 -2.27 -7.78 13.54
N LEU A 56 -3.44 -8.42 13.46
CA LEU A 56 -3.92 -9.34 14.48
C LEU A 56 -2.95 -10.52 14.65
N LEU A 57 -2.57 -11.17 13.55
CA LEU A 57 -1.69 -12.34 13.58
C LEU A 57 -0.32 -12.05 14.19
N VAL A 58 0.33 -10.97 13.80
CA VAL A 58 1.68 -10.62 14.31
C VAL A 58 1.65 -10.26 15.79
N ASN A 59 0.56 -9.66 16.27
CA ASN A 59 0.43 -9.31 17.69
C ASN A 59 0.03 -10.49 18.57
N ILE A 60 -0.51 -11.58 18.01
CA ILE A 60 -0.72 -12.85 18.71
C ILE A 60 0.53 -13.73 18.67
N TYR A 61 1.20 -13.78 17.51
CA TYR A 61 2.37 -14.61 17.27
C TYR A 61 3.44 -13.84 16.49
N PRO A 62 4.33 -13.08 17.18
CA PRO A 62 5.35 -12.25 16.53
C PRO A 62 6.31 -13.01 15.62
N ASP A 63 6.60 -14.29 15.91
CA ASP A 63 7.51 -15.11 15.13
C ASP A 63 7.03 -15.39 13.70
N ILE A 64 5.77 -15.10 13.38
CA ILE A 64 5.26 -15.15 12.00
C ILE A 64 5.98 -14.16 11.06
N MET A 65 6.62 -13.12 11.63
CA MET A 65 7.47 -12.12 10.94
C MET A 65 8.96 -12.29 11.25
N LEU A 66 9.38 -13.44 11.82
CA LEU A 66 10.75 -13.65 12.21
C LEU A 66 11.68 -13.66 10.99
N HIS A 67 12.78 -12.91 11.09
CA HIS A 67 13.82 -12.90 10.06
C HIS A 67 14.55 -14.25 10.03
N PRO A 68 14.91 -14.81 8.85
CA PRO A 68 15.58 -16.10 8.75
C PRO A 68 16.86 -16.20 9.58
N GLU A 69 17.63 -15.13 9.72
CA GLU A 69 18.87 -15.07 10.51
C GLU A 69 18.63 -15.29 12.01
N ASN A 70 17.45 -14.96 12.50
CA ASN A 70 17.07 -15.10 13.91
C ASN A 70 16.29 -16.39 14.18
N ALA A 71 15.99 -17.16 13.13
CA ALA A 71 15.24 -18.40 13.25
C ALA A 71 16.18 -19.58 13.54
N ALA A 72 15.86 -20.38 14.55
CA ALA A 72 16.66 -21.55 14.96
C ALA A 72 16.86 -22.58 13.83
N ASN A 73 15.95 -22.63 12.86
CA ASN A 73 15.99 -23.53 11.71
C ASN A 73 16.44 -22.84 10.41
N GLY A 74 16.85 -21.57 10.47
CA GLY A 74 17.21 -20.78 9.29
C GLY A 74 16.06 -20.44 8.36
N ALA A 75 14.81 -20.76 8.72
CA ALA A 75 13.61 -20.41 7.95
C ALA A 75 12.87 -19.26 8.64
N GLY A 76 12.64 -18.18 7.93
CA GLY A 76 11.85 -17.03 8.43
C GLY A 76 10.38 -17.34 8.60
N GLY A 77 9.65 -16.44 9.27
CA GLY A 77 8.22 -16.53 9.41
C GLY A 77 7.48 -16.36 8.06
N LEU A 78 6.26 -16.85 7.98
CA LEU A 78 5.47 -16.80 6.73
C LEU A 78 5.28 -15.37 6.21
N LEU A 79 4.87 -14.44 7.06
CA LEU A 79 4.59 -13.07 6.66
C LEU A 79 5.87 -12.29 6.32
N TYR A 80 7.01 -12.70 6.86
CA TYR A 80 8.32 -12.15 6.45
C TYR A 80 8.57 -12.33 4.95
N TYR A 81 8.28 -13.52 4.40
CA TYR A 81 8.48 -13.74 2.96
C TYR A 81 7.50 -12.93 2.10
N PHE A 82 6.27 -12.73 2.57
CA PHE A 82 5.32 -11.85 1.86
C PHE A 82 5.80 -10.39 1.90
N TYR A 83 6.25 -9.94 3.06
CA TYR A 83 6.85 -8.62 3.22
C TYR A 83 8.09 -8.42 2.33
N LYS A 84 8.92 -9.46 2.18
CA LYS A 84 10.10 -9.40 1.31
C LYS A 84 9.74 -9.16 -0.16
N LEU A 85 8.63 -9.71 -0.64
CA LEU A 85 8.11 -9.42 -1.99
C LEU A 85 7.67 -7.96 -2.12
N ASP A 86 7.20 -7.38 -1.04
CA ASP A 86 6.78 -5.98 -0.97
C ASP A 86 7.99 -5.04 -0.95
N GLU A 87 8.96 -5.32 -0.09
CA GLU A 87 10.24 -4.59 -0.01
C GLU A 87 10.99 -4.60 -1.36
N LEU A 88 10.96 -5.71 -2.08
CA LEU A 88 11.52 -5.82 -3.44
C LEU A 88 10.66 -5.13 -4.51
N ALA A 89 9.55 -4.48 -4.13
CA ALA A 89 8.62 -3.81 -5.03
C ALA A 89 7.94 -4.70 -6.08
N ILE A 90 7.89 -6.03 -5.83
CA ILE A 90 7.24 -6.99 -6.73
C ILE A 90 5.72 -6.83 -6.63
N LEU A 91 5.16 -6.82 -5.41
CA LEU A 91 3.71 -6.73 -5.21
C LEU A 91 3.14 -5.41 -5.74
N PRO A 92 3.70 -4.21 -5.45
CA PRO A 92 3.23 -2.97 -6.04
C PRO A 92 3.24 -2.98 -7.57
N SER A 93 4.29 -3.51 -8.19
CA SER A 93 4.37 -3.59 -9.66
C SER A 93 3.27 -4.46 -10.26
N LEU A 94 2.93 -5.58 -9.62
CA LEU A 94 1.83 -6.45 -10.05
C LEU A 94 0.46 -5.80 -9.86
N ILE A 95 0.26 -5.01 -8.80
CA ILE A 95 -0.95 -4.19 -8.62
C ILE A 95 -1.12 -3.23 -9.79
N PHE A 96 -0.05 -2.52 -10.19
CA PHE A 96 -0.10 -1.61 -11.33
C PHE A 96 -0.48 -2.32 -12.63
N MET A 97 -0.04 -3.55 -12.84
CA MET A 97 -0.46 -4.35 -13.99
C MET A 97 -1.97 -4.66 -13.94
N GLY A 98 -2.49 -5.04 -12.78
CA GLY A 98 -3.93 -5.27 -12.58
C GLY A 98 -4.75 -4.00 -12.82
N VAL A 99 -4.33 -2.87 -12.24
CA VAL A 99 -4.95 -1.55 -12.45
C VAL A 99 -4.93 -1.18 -13.92
N GLY A 100 -3.81 -1.39 -14.63
CA GLY A 100 -3.71 -1.14 -16.07
C GLY A 100 -4.70 -1.96 -16.88
N ALA A 101 -4.89 -3.23 -16.54
CA ALA A 101 -5.87 -4.12 -17.17
C ALA A 101 -7.33 -3.67 -16.92
N MET A 102 -7.59 -2.96 -15.84
CA MET A 102 -8.92 -2.42 -15.51
C MET A 102 -9.16 -1.03 -16.09
N THR A 103 -8.12 -0.25 -16.35
CA THR A 103 -8.20 1.16 -16.71
C THR A 103 -8.51 1.35 -18.20
N ASP A 104 -9.48 2.21 -18.54
CA ASP A 104 -9.73 2.71 -19.89
C ASP A 104 -9.12 4.11 -20.04
N PHE A 105 -8.04 4.22 -20.80
CA PHE A 105 -7.41 5.50 -21.13
C PHE A 105 -8.06 6.25 -22.30
N GLY A 106 -9.14 5.70 -22.90
CA GLY A 106 -9.86 6.32 -23.99
C GLY A 106 -10.27 7.78 -23.73
N PRO A 107 -10.88 8.12 -22.58
CA PRO A 107 -11.22 9.50 -22.22
C PRO A 107 -10.01 10.43 -22.17
N LEU A 108 -8.86 9.95 -21.67
CA LEU A 108 -7.63 10.71 -21.58
C LEU A 108 -7.03 10.98 -22.97
N ILE A 109 -7.05 9.99 -23.86
CA ILE A 109 -6.60 10.12 -25.26
C ILE A 109 -7.52 11.09 -26.03
N ALA A 110 -8.83 10.99 -25.76
CA ALA A 110 -9.81 11.86 -26.41
C ALA A 110 -9.69 13.34 -26.01
N ASN A 111 -9.32 13.59 -24.74
CA ASN A 111 -9.14 14.94 -24.20
C ASN A 111 -7.84 15.06 -23.40
N PRO A 112 -6.70 15.35 -24.05
CA PRO A 112 -5.41 15.48 -23.37
C PRO A 112 -5.36 16.56 -22.28
N LYS A 113 -6.27 17.53 -22.29
CA LYS A 113 -6.36 18.54 -21.21
C LYS A 113 -6.65 17.91 -19.85
N SER A 114 -7.19 16.69 -19.82
CA SER A 114 -7.42 15.93 -18.58
C SER A 114 -6.12 15.63 -17.82
N PHE A 115 -4.93 15.66 -18.46
CA PHE A 115 -3.65 15.59 -17.78
C PHE A 115 -3.42 16.72 -16.75
N LEU A 116 -4.06 17.88 -16.96
CA LEU A 116 -3.99 18.99 -16.00
C LEU A 116 -4.65 18.65 -14.67
N LEU A 117 -5.64 17.76 -14.65
CA LEU A 117 -6.24 17.26 -13.40
C LEU A 117 -5.26 16.42 -12.61
N GLY A 118 -4.49 15.56 -13.30
CA GLY A 118 -3.39 14.82 -12.67
C GLY A 118 -2.30 15.74 -12.14
N ALA A 119 -1.93 16.78 -12.90
CA ALA A 119 -0.98 17.79 -12.44
C ALA A 119 -1.49 18.53 -11.18
N ALA A 120 -2.79 18.85 -11.11
CA ALA A 120 -3.39 19.45 -9.93
C ALA A 120 -3.29 18.54 -8.68
N ALA A 121 -3.45 17.22 -8.85
CA ALA A 121 -3.30 16.27 -7.76
C ALA A 121 -1.88 16.28 -7.15
N GLN A 122 -0.85 16.64 -7.93
CA GLN A 122 0.53 16.74 -7.41
C GLN A 122 0.69 17.82 -6.33
N PHE A 123 -0.18 18.83 -6.27
CA PHE A 123 -0.16 19.80 -5.16
C PHE A 123 -0.37 19.13 -3.81
N GLY A 124 -1.20 18.08 -3.72
CA GLY A 124 -1.37 17.28 -2.52
C GLY A 124 -0.07 16.60 -2.08
N ILE A 125 0.70 16.06 -3.02
CA ILE A 125 2.00 15.43 -2.76
C ILE A 125 3.00 16.46 -2.24
N PHE A 126 3.13 17.62 -2.88
CA PHE A 126 4.03 18.68 -2.42
C PHE A 126 3.63 19.22 -1.05
N ALA A 127 2.34 19.44 -0.80
CA ALA A 127 1.85 19.89 0.50
C ALA A 127 2.17 18.87 1.61
N ALA A 128 1.99 17.58 1.35
CA ALA A 128 2.33 16.51 2.27
C ALA A 128 3.85 16.42 2.51
N TYR A 129 4.67 16.61 1.46
CA TYR A 129 6.13 16.65 1.58
C TYR A 129 6.61 17.77 2.52
N PHE A 130 6.18 19.01 2.26
CA PHE A 130 6.55 20.13 3.11
C PHE A 130 6.01 20.00 4.53
N GLY A 131 4.80 19.43 4.68
CA GLY A 131 4.23 19.11 5.98
C GLY A 131 5.07 18.09 6.75
N ALA A 132 5.55 17.03 6.10
CA ALA A 132 6.41 16.04 6.71
C ALA A 132 7.79 16.62 7.11
N ILE A 133 8.41 17.44 6.25
CA ILE A 133 9.65 18.16 6.60
C ILE A 133 9.44 19.06 7.81
N TRP A 134 8.33 19.80 7.84
CA TRP A 134 8.01 20.68 8.97
C TRP A 134 7.81 19.92 10.29
N LEU A 135 7.30 18.69 10.22
CA LEU A 135 7.18 17.79 11.36
C LEU A 135 8.51 17.13 11.77
N GLY A 136 9.61 17.38 11.04
CA GLY A 136 10.95 16.89 11.39
C GLY A 136 11.35 15.55 10.78
N PHE A 137 10.58 15.03 9.81
CA PHE A 137 11.01 13.84 9.06
C PHE A 137 12.19 14.15 8.14
N ASN A 138 13.06 13.17 7.92
CA ASN A 138 14.14 13.30 6.95
C ASN A 138 13.61 13.33 5.50
N ASP A 139 14.39 13.85 4.55
CA ASP A 139 13.99 14.04 3.16
C ASP A 139 13.45 12.75 2.51
N LYS A 140 14.06 11.60 2.78
CA LYS A 140 13.65 10.32 2.20
C LYS A 140 12.32 9.84 2.78
N ALA A 141 12.14 9.96 4.10
CA ALA A 141 10.89 9.63 4.76
C ALA A 141 9.78 10.60 4.32
N ALA A 142 10.06 11.91 4.27
CA ALA A 142 9.13 12.91 3.78
C ALA A 142 8.70 12.65 2.34
N ALA A 143 9.64 12.23 1.47
CA ALA A 143 9.31 11.85 0.09
C ALA A 143 8.39 10.62 0.02
N ALA A 144 8.62 9.58 0.84
CA ALA A 144 7.75 8.42 0.91
C ALA A 144 6.35 8.77 1.44
N ILE A 145 6.28 9.56 2.52
CA ILE A 145 5.02 10.04 3.13
C ILE A 145 4.24 10.92 2.15
N SER A 146 4.93 11.74 1.36
CA SER A 146 4.30 12.71 0.47
C SER A 146 3.35 12.09 -0.55
N ILE A 147 3.64 10.87 -1.01
CA ILE A 147 2.81 10.16 -2.00
C ILE A 147 1.39 9.90 -1.48
N ILE A 148 1.20 9.79 -0.17
CA ILE A 148 -0.12 9.68 0.45
C ILE A 148 -1.02 10.85 0.03
N GLY A 149 -0.45 12.05 -0.13
CA GLY A 149 -1.18 13.24 -0.61
C GLY A 149 -1.70 13.13 -2.04
N GLY A 150 -1.18 12.18 -2.84
CA GLY A 150 -1.68 11.85 -4.18
C GLY A 150 -2.74 10.74 -4.19
N ALA A 151 -3.11 10.20 -3.03
CA ALA A 151 -4.05 9.08 -2.86
C ALA A 151 -3.64 7.82 -3.67
N ASP A 152 -2.35 7.50 -3.66
CA ASP A 152 -1.76 6.34 -4.34
C ASP A 152 -1.00 5.45 -3.34
N GLY A 153 -1.70 4.47 -2.78
CA GLY A 153 -1.16 3.53 -1.79
C GLY A 153 0.01 2.70 -2.32
N PRO A 154 -0.14 2.00 -3.44
CA PRO A 154 0.93 1.17 -4.01
C PRO A 154 2.21 1.94 -4.31
N THR A 155 2.12 3.16 -4.84
CA THR A 155 3.30 4.00 -5.11
C THR A 155 3.98 4.46 -3.82
N SER A 156 3.22 4.74 -2.74
CA SER A 156 3.79 5.09 -1.43
C SER A 156 4.68 3.98 -0.89
N ILE A 157 4.20 2.74 -0.96
CA ILE A 157 4.94 1.54 -0.53
C ILE A 157 6.17 1.33 -1.41
N PHE A 158 6.00 1.37 -2.73
CA PHE A 158 7.10 1.24 -3.69
C PHE A 158 8.22 2.25 -3.40
N LEU A 159 7.86 3.52 -3.20
CA LEU A 159 8.84 4.57 -2.97
C LEU A 159 9.53 4.42 -1.60
N ALA A 160 8.78 4.06 -0.55
CA ALA A 160 9.35 3.79 0.77
C ALA A 160 10.40 2.67 0.71
N GLY A 161 10.09 1.55 0.06
CA GLY A 161 11.03 0.45 -0.17
C GLY A 161 12.27 0.89 -0.97
N ARG A 162 12.07 1.62 -2.08
CA ARG A 162 13.18 2.10 -2.94
C ARG A 162 14.10 3.11 -2.25
N LEU A 163 13.57 3.90 -1.32
CA LEU A 163 14.35 4.86 -0.53
C LEU A 163 14.96 4.24 0.74
N GLY A 164 14.76 2.95 0.97
CA GLY A 164 15.26 2.24 2.15
C GLY A 164 14.59 2.69 3.46
N GLN A 165 13.34 3.17 3.38
CA GLN A 165 12.57 3.63 4.52
C GLN A 165 11.66 2.50 5.04
N THR A 166 12.22 1.33 5.24
CA THR A 166 11.50 0.10 5.63
C THR A 166 10.81 0.24 6.99
N ALA A 167 11.42 0.96 7.94
CA ALA A 167 10.86 1.18 9.28
C ALA A 167 9.50 1.91 9.29
N ILE A 168 9.22 2.73 8.27
CA ILE A 168 7.95 3.47 8.16
C ILE A 168 7.03 2.92 7.06
N LEU A 169 7.43 1.83 6.39
CA LEU A 169 6.67 1.25 5.27
C LEU A 169 5.28 0.79 5.73
N GLY A 170 5.18 0.05 6.82
CA GLY A 170 3.91 -0.38 7.40
C GLY A 170 3.00 0.79 7.79
N PRO A 171 3.45 1.74 8.62
CA PRO A 171 2.68 2.94 8.95
C PRO A 171 2.24 3.74 7.71
N ILE A 172 3.11 3.92 6.69
CA ILE A 172 2.76 4.60 5.43
C ILE A 172 1.63 3.85 4.72
N ALA A 173 1.73 2.53 4.61
CA ALA A 173 0.72 1.74 3.92
C ALA A 173 -0.63 1.80 4.61
N VAL A 174 -0.67 1.64 5.94
CA VAL A 174 -1.93 1.77 6.70
C VAL A 174 -2.52 3.17 6.56
N ALA A 175 -1.70 4.21 6.69
CA ALA A 175 -2.16 5.59 6.52
C ALA A 175 -2.71 5.82 5.11
N ALA A 176 -2.00 5.37 4.05
CA ALA A 176 -2.42 5.50 2.67
C ALA A 176 -3.76 4.82 2.39
N TYR A 177 -3.91 3.56 2.81
CA TYR A 177 -5.14 2.82 2.55
C TYR A 177 -6.31 3.27 3.43
N SER A 178 -6.07 3.64 4.70
CA SER A 178 -7.11 4.25 5.55
C SER A 178 -7.57 5.59 4.99
N TYR A 179 -6.65 6.41 4.48
CA TYR A 179 -6.98 7.68 3.83
C TYR A 179 -7.81 7.44 2.56
N MET A 180 -7.41 6.51 1.70
CA MET A 180 -8.16 6.18 0.48
C MET A 180 -9.60 5.75 0.78
N SER A 181 -9.83 5.00 1.86
CA SER A 181 -11.17 4.60 2.28
C SER A 181 -12.05 5.77 2.72
N LEU A 182 -11.44 6.86 3.20
CA LEU A 182 -12.16 8.07 3.61
C LEU A 182 -12.45 9.03 2.45
N VAL A 183 -11.80 8.89 1.29
CA VAL A 183 -12.00 9.77 0.12
C VAL A 183 -13.46 9.89 -0.30
N PRO A 184 -14.26 8.81 -0.42
CA PRO A 184 -15.67 8.90 -0.78
C PRO A 184 -16.52 9.73 0.22
N ILE A 185 -16.07 9.84 1.46
CA ILE A 185 -16.76 10.60 2.52
C ILE A 185 -16.32 12.07 2.50
N ILE A 186 -15.02 12.33 2.33
CA ILE A 186 -14.41 13.67 2.40
C ILE A 186 -14.64 14.45 1.10
N GLN A 187 -14.53 13.81 -0.04
CA GLN A 187 -14.59 14.46 -1.36
C GLN A 187 -15.93 15.17 -1.64
N PRO A 188 -17.12 14.57 -1.43
CA PRO A 188 -18.38 15.20 -1.77
C PRO A 188 -18.66 16.51 -1.01
N PRO A 189 -18.42 16.64 0.30
CA PRO A 189 -18.56 17.91 1.02
C PRO A 189 -17.65 19.00 0.46
N ILE A 190 -16.38 18.68 0.18
CA ILE A 190 -15.40 19.64 -0.35
C ILE A 190 -15.82 20.09 -1.77
N MET A 191 -16.23 19.15 -2.61
CA MET A 191 -16.76 19.48 -3.95
C MET A 191 -17.98 20.42 -3.88
N LYS A 192 -18.90 20.16 -2.94
CA LYS A 192 -20.08 21.03 -2.74
C LYS A 192 -19.70 22.43 -2.23
N LEU A 193 -18.65 22.53 -1.42
CA LEU A 193 -18.15 23.81 -0.90
C LEU A 193 -17.50 24.66 -2.00
N LEU A 194 -16.75 24.02 -2.90
CA LEU A 194 -15.96 24.68 -3.94
C LEU A 194 -16.73 24.95 -5.23
N THR A 195 -17.90 24.32 -5.42
CA THR A 195 -18.68 24.42 -6.67
C THR A 195 -20.10 24.92 -6.40
N THR A 196 -20.62 25.72 -7.33
CA THR A 196 -22.00 26.17 -7.30
C THR A 196 -22.98 25.11 -7.85
N GLU A 197 -24.27 25.21 -7.52
CA GLU A 197 -25.26 24.29 -8.08
C GLU A 197 -25.35 24.35 -9.61
N LYS A 198 -25.11 25.54 -10.20
CA LYS A 198 -25.12 25.72 -11.66
C LYS A 198 -23.98 24.93 -12.31
N GLU A 199 -22.77 25.01 -11.74
CA GLU A 199 -21.59 24.26 -12.23
C GLU A 199 -21.78 22.75 -12.12
N ARG A 200 -22.37 22.27 -11.02
CA ARG A 200 -22.65 20.83 -10.82
C ARG A 200 -23.70 20.26 -11.78
N LYS A 201 -24.56 21.11 -12.35
CA LYS A 201 -25.60 20.74 -13.34
C LYS A 201 -25.07 20.71 -14.78
N ILE A 202 -23.85 21.18 -15.04
CA ILE A 202 -23.26 21.17 -16.38
C ILE A 202 -23.04 19.72 -16.81
N LYS A 203 -23.68 19.35 -17.91
CA LYS A 203 -23.43 18.03 -18.54
C LYS A 203 -22.16 18.09 -19.36
N MET A 204 -21.27 17.12 -19.15
CA MET A 204 -20.09 17.00 -19.98
C MET A 204 -20.47 16.66 -21.41
N GLY A 205 -19.80 17.31 -22.37
CA GLY A 205 -19.99 17.00 -23.79
C GLY A 205 -19.46 15.61 -24.13
N GLN A 206 -19.98 15.02 -25.19
CA GLN A 206 -19.49 13.74 -25.69
C GLN A 206 -18.04 13.88 -26.21
N LEU A 207 -17.16 13.03 -25.73
CA LEU A 207 -15.78 13.00 -26.19
C LEU A 207 -15.69 12.48 -27.63
N ARG A 208 -14.61 12.84 -28.36
CA ARG A 208 -14.36 12.27 -29.67
C ARG A 208 -14.18 10.75 -29.56
N PRO A 209 -14.67 9.98 -30.55
CA PRO A 209 -14.36 8.55 -30.60
C PRO A 209 -12.86 8.35 -30.79
N VAL A 210 -12.29 7.44 -29.99
CA VAL A 210 -10.87 7.05 -30.08
C VAL A 210 -10.79 5.76 -30.87
N SER A 211 -9.90 5.73 -31.86
CA SER A 211 -9.69 4.53 -32.68
C SER A 211 -9.02 3.40 -31.88
N LYS A 212 -9.26 2.15 -32.29
CA LYS A 212 -8.62 0.99 -31.66
C LYS A 212 -7.09 1.07 -31.78
N LEU A 213 -6.57 1.59 -32.87
CA LEU A 213 -5.13 1.77 -33.07
C LEU A 213 -4.53 2.76 -32.07
N GLU A 214 -5.20 3.91 -31.84
CA GLU A 214 -4.76 4.89 -30.83
C GLU A 214 -4.70 4.25 -29.43
N LYS A 215 -5.70 3.46 -29.06
CA LYS A 215 -5.76 2.77 -27.76
C LYS A 215 -4.61 1.73 -27.58
N ILE A 216 -4.24 1.02 -28.67
CA ILE A 216 -3.12 0.05 -28.62
C ILE A 216 -1.76 0.76 -28.61
N LEU A 217 -1.60 1.82 -29.40
CA LEU A 217 -0.34 2.56 -29.48
C LEU A 217 -0.04 3.36 -28.21
N PHE A 218 -1.07 3.84 -27.50
CA PHE A 218 -0.93 4.67 -26.33
C PHE A 218 -0.05 4.02 -25.24
N PRO A 219 -0.29 2.81 -24.74
CA PRO A 219 0.54 2.19 -23.72
C PRO A 219 1.97 1.94 -24.20
N ILE A 220 2.16 1.61 -25.46
CA ILE A 220 3.50 1.38 -26.03
C ILE A 220 4.29 2.69 -26.05
N VAL A 221 3.71 3.77 -26.60
CA VAL A 221 4.37 5.08 -26.69
C VAL A 221 4.66 5.64 -25.30
N VAL A 222 3.70 5.57 -24.37
CA VAL A 222 3.89 6.03 -22.99
C VAL A 222 5.02 5.27 -22.31
N THR A 223 5.08 3.94 -22.47
CA THR A 223 6.17 3.13 -21.90
C THR A 223 7.53 3.58 -22.45
N ILE A 224 7.64 3.70 -23.77
CA ILE A 224 8.90 4.11 -24.41
C ILE A 224 9.34 5.50 -23.92
N VAL A 225 8.44 6.49 -24.01
CA VAL A 225 8.78 7.87 -23.67
C VAL A 225 9.13 8.02 -22.19
N VAL A 226 8.28 7.48 -21.30
CA VAL A 226 8.48 7.65 -19.85
C VAL A 226 9.71 6.88 -19.37
N CYS A 227 9.90 5.64 -19.81
CA CYS A 227 11.03 4.83 -19.35
C CYS A 227 12.36 5.29 -19.97
N LEU A 228 12.37 5.95 -21.12
CA LEU A 228 13.58 6.58 -21.64
C LEU A 228 13.98 7.83 -20.86
N ILE A 229 13.00 8.60 -20.37
CA ILE A 229 13.27 9.80 -19.56
C ILE A 229 13.64 9.40 -18.12
N LEU A 230 12.88 8.47 -17.52
CA LEU A 230 13.01 8.02 -16.13
C LEU A 230 13.05 6.49 -16.07
N PRO A 231 14.18 5.83 -16.31
CA PRO A 231 14.28 4.37 -16.34
C PRO A 231 13.83 3.69 -15.03
N THR A 232 13.98 4.38 -13.91
CA THR A 232 13.59 3.85 -12.57
C THR A 232 12.08 3.68 -12.40
N THR A 233 11.25 4.29 -13.24
CA THR A 233 9.79 4.14 -13.22
C THR A 233 9.29 2.92 -13.99
N ALA A 234 10.16 2.24 -14.74
CA ALA A 234 9.80 1.09 -15.57
C ALA A 234 9.03 -0.02 -14.82
N PRO A 235 9.35 -0.38 -13.57
CA PRO A 235 8.57 -1.39 -12.84
C PRO A 235 7.11 -1.00 -12.61
N LEU A 236 6.82 0.28 -12.39
CA LEU A 236 5.45 0.74 -12.17
C LEU A 236 4.73 1.07 -13.49
N VAL A 237 5.28 2.03 -14.25
CA VAL A 237 4.67 2.51 -15.49
C VAL A 237 4.65 1.41 -16.56
N GLY A 238 5.73 0.64 -16.68
CA GLY A 238 5.80 -0.48 -17.62
C GLY A 238 4.77 -1.55 -17.32
N MET A 239 4.57 -1.92 -16.06
CA MET A 239 3.57 -2.91 -15.68
C MET A 239 2.14 -2.37 -15.84
N LEU A 240 1.89 -1.09 -15.51
CA LEU A 240 0.62 -0.43 -15.77
C LEU A 240 0.25 -0.47 -17.26
N MET A 241 1.19 -0.09 -18.11
CA MET A 241 0.98 -0.06 -19.56
C MET A 241 0.90 -1.45 -20.17
N LEU A 242 1.61 -2.44 -19.60
CA LEU A 242 1.48 -3.84 -20.00
C LEU A 242 0.06 -4.37 -19.74
N GLY A 243 -0.48 -4.12 -18.54
CA GLY A 243 -1.86 -4.48 -18.22
C GLY A 243 -2.87 -3.83 -19.15
N ASN A 244 -2.68 -2.53 -19.45
CA ASN A 244 -3.52 -1.81 -20.39
C ASN A 244 -3.41 -2.37 -21.82
N LEU A 245 -2.23 -2.75 -22.25
CA LEU A 245 -2.01 -3.38 -23.55
C LEU A 245 -2.73 -4.73 -23.66
N PHE A 246 -2.78 -5.54 -22.60
CA PHE A 246 -3.57 -6.77 -22.57
C PHE A 246 -5.04 -6.48 -22.88
N ARG A 247 -5.61 -5.47 -22.25
CA ARG A 247 -6.99 -5.06 -22.46
C ARG A 247 -7.25 -4.55 -23.86
N GLU A 248 -6.48 -3.56 -24.32
CA GLU A 248 -6.76 -2.84 -25.56
C GLU A 248 -6.42 -3.64 -26.82
N SER A 249 -5.46 -4.56 -26.74
CA SER A 249 -5.15 -5.47 -27.85
C SER A 249 -6.33 -6.40 -28.19
N GLY A 250 -7.05 -6.87 -27.17
CA GLY A 250 -8.18 -7.79 -27.29
C GLY A 250 -7.82 -9.22 -27.74
N VAL A 251 -6.53 -9.52 -27.93
CA VAL A 251 -6.06 -10.84 -28.38
C VAL A 251 -5.75 -11.81 -27.22
N VAL A 252 -5.58 -11.28 -26.01
CA VAL A 252 -5.19 -12.05 -24.81
C VAL A 252 -6.19 -11.86 -23.66
N ARG A 253 -7.46 -12.12 -23.93
CA ARG A 253 -8.55 -11.94 -22.94
C ARG A 253 -8.29 -12.64 -21.62
N GLN A 254 -7.74 -13.85 -21.66
CA GLN A 254 -7.43 -14.64 -20.46
C GLN A 254 -6.38 -13.94 -19.57
N LEU A 255 -5.39 -13.28 -20.17
CA LEU A 255 -4.40 -12.51 -19.41
C LEU A 255 -5.03 -11.27 -18.79
N THR A 256 -5.93 -10.58 -19.52
CA THR A 256 -6.68 -9.43 -18.99
C THR A 256 -7.53 -9.83 -17.79
N GLU A 257 -8.30 -10.92 -17.91
CA GLU A 257 -9.16 -11.42 -16.83
C GLU A 257 -8.32 -11.88 -15.62
N THR A 258 -7.20 -12.56 -15.86
CA THR A 258 -6.31 -13.00 -14.80
C THR A 258 -5.68 -11.81 -14.08
N ALA A 259 -5.17 -10.81 -14.82
CA ALA A 259 -4.51 -9.63 -14.25
C ALA A 259 -5.49 -8.75 -13.46
N SER A 260 -6.70 -8.54 -13.97
CA SER A 260 -7.70 -7.66 -13.36
C SER A 260 -8.45 -8.30 -12.17
N ASN A 261 -8.47 -9.62 -12.06
CA ASN A 261 -9.21 -10.34 -11.03
C ASN A 261 -8.28 -11.20 -10.17
N ALA A 262 -7.92 -12.40 -10.62
CA ALA A 262 -7.23 -13.38 -9.78
C ALA A 262 -5.88 -12.88 -9.28
N LEU A 263 -5.03 -12.35 -10.15
CA LEU A 263 -3.72 -11.82 -9.76
C LEU A 263 -3.86 -10.64 -8.80
N MET A 264 -4.76 -9.70 -9.13
CA MET A 264 -5.00 -8.53 -8.29
C MET A 264 -5.42 -8.93 -6.87
N TYR A 265 -6.35 -9.87 -6.72
CA TYR A 265 -6.79 -10.33 -5.41
C TYR A 265 -5.72 -11.11 -4.65
N ILE A 266 -4.93 -11.95 -5.33
CA ILE A 266 -3.80 -12.64 -4.70
C ILE A 266 -2.79 -11.63 -4.16
N VAL A 267 -2.42 -10.65 -4.97
CA VAL A 267 -1.44 -9.62 -4.57
C VAL A 267 -1.98 -8.77 -3.41
N VAL A 268 -3.26 -8.41 -3.44
CA VAL A 268 -3.92 -7.66 -2.35
C VAL A 268 -3.91 -8.45 -1.03
N ILE A 269 -4.12 -9.76 -1.07
CA ILE A 269 -4.06 -10.62 0.12
C ILE A 269 -2.63 -10.64 0.67
N LEU A 270 -1.64 -10.88 -0.18
CA LEU A 270 -0.23 -10.96 0.24
C LEU A 270 0.26 -9.62 0.80
N LEU A 271 0.01 -8.53 0.07
CA LEU A 271 0.40 -7.19 0.46
C LEU A 271 -0.33 -6.75 1.74
N GLY A 272 -1.65 -6.91 1.79
CA GLY A 272 -2.42 -6.48 2.96
C GLY A 272 -1.99 -7.21 4.23
N THR A 273 -1.80 -8.53 4.18
CA THR A 273 -1.39 -9.30 5.35
C THR A 273 0.05 -8.99 5.79
N SER A 274 1.00 -8.80 4.85
CA SER A 274 2.38 -8.46 5.17
C SER A 274 2.52 -7.05 5.73
N VAL A 275 1.87 -6.08 5.11
CA VAL A 275 1.85 -4.69 5.56
C VAL A 275 1.20 -4.56 6.94
N GLY A 276 0.08 -5.25 7.15
CA GLY A 276 -0.59 -5.29 8.45
C GLY A 276 0.32 -5.83 9.57
N ALA A 277 1.15 -6.83 9.25
CA ALA A 277 2.10 -7.39 10.18
C ALA A 277 3.26 -6.43 10.53
N GLU A 278 3.61 -5.49 9.64
CA GLU A 278 4.65 -4.47 9.88
C GLU A 278 4.16 -3.30 10.74
N VAL A 279 2.85 -3.06 10.82
CA VAL A 279 2.31 -1.84 11.44
C VAL A 279 2.66 -1.70 12.90
N TYR A 280 2.86 -2.79 13.62
CA TYR A 280 3.33 -2.70 15.00
C TYR A 280 3.98 -4.01 15.45
N ARG A 281 5.27 -3.96 15.49
CA ARG A 281 6.09 -4.76 16.37
C ARG A 281 6.36 -3.88 17.59
N ALA A 282 5.87 -4.25 18.76
CA ALA A 282 5.98 -3.45 20.00
C ALA A 282 7.42 -2.99 20.29
N ASP A 283 8.40 -3.72 19.76
CA ASP A 283 9.83 -3.47 19.91
C ASP A 283 10.42 -2.60 18.78
N SER A 284 9.64 -2.21 17.77
CA SER A 284 10.11 -1.57 16.55
C SER A 284 9.55 -0.18 16.29
N CYS A 285 8.84 0.45 17.24
CA CYS A 285 8.38 1.81 17.07
C CYS A 285 9.55 2.79 17.30
N PRO A 286 10.16 3.36 16.23
CA PRO A 286 11.25 4.32 16.40
C PRO A 286 10.77 5.71 16.87
N TYR A 287 9.45 5.88 17.00
CA TYR A 287 8.84 7.14 17.41
C TYR A 287 8.14 6.97 18.76
N ASP A 288 8.59 7.73 19.75
CA ASP A 288 7.87 7.88 21.00
C ASP A 288 6.57 8.65 20.72
N VAL A 289 5.42 7.98 20.92
CA VAL A 289 4.09 8.57 20.72
C VAL A 289 3.79 9.67 21.75
N SER A 290 4.69 9.89 22.73
CA SER A 290 4.57 10.92 23.76
C SER A 290 5.03 12.32 23.33
N GLY A 291 5.31 12.52 22.05
CA GLY A 291 5.57 13.85 21.48
C GLY A 291 7.04 14.21 21.33
N GLY A 292 7.54 13.98 20.17
CA GLY A 292 8.66 14.72 19.64
C GLY A 292 10.03 14.06 19.80
N VAL A 293 10.73 14.00 18.70
CA VAL A 293 12.14 13.67 18.51
C VAL A 293 12.49 12.18 18.56
N PRO A 294 13.03 11.65 17.47
CA PRO A 294 13.52 10.28 17.44
C PRO A 294 14.60 10.08 18.48
N HIS A 295 14.44 9.10 19.36
CA HIS A 295 15.54 8.65 20.18
C HIS A 295 16.68 8.24 19.25
N SER A 296 17.83 8.91 19.38
CA SER A 296 19.08 8.57 18.72
C SER A 296 19.64 7.27 19.33
N GLY A 297 18.90 6.18 19.15
CA GLY A 297 19.30 4.84 19.50
C GLY A 297 20.01 4.21 18.31
N ASN A 298 21.31 4.07 18.40
CA ASN A 298 22.26 3.27 17.61
C ASN A 298 21.65 2.41 16.51
N TYR A 299 21.47 2.96 15.33
CA TYR A 299 21.21 2.24 14.08
C TYR A 299 22.47 1.57 13.50
N SER A 300 23.51 1.30 14.32
CA SER A 300 24.74 0.67 13.85
C SER A 300 24.65 -0.83 13.60
N GLY A 301 23.46 -1.44 13.77
CA GLY A 301 23.24 -2.88 13.59
C GLY A 301 22.59 -3.32 12.27
N TYR A 302 22.20 -2.39 11.38
CA TYR A 302 21.52 -2.73 10.11
C TYR A 302 22.27 -2.26 8.86
N LEU A 303 23.57 -1.96 8.98
CA LEU A 303 24.48 -1.69 7.86
C LEU A 303 25.61 -2.73 7.87
N LEU A 304 25.30 -3.97 7.56
CA LEU A 304 26.22 -4.97 6.97
C LEU A 304 25.41 -5.92 6.11
#